data_089d3e97cd3f48b968187fa62c727f9e
#
_entry.id   089d3e97cd3f48b968187fa62c727f9e
#
_cell.length_a   1.000
_cell.length_b   1.000
_cell.length_c   1.000
_cell.angle_alpha   90.00
_cell.angle_beta   90.00
_cell.angle_gamma   90.00
#
_symmetry.space_group_name_H-M   'P 1'
#
loop_
_entity.id
_entity.type
_entity.pdbx_description
1 polymer ?
#
loop_
_entity_poly.entity_id
_entity_poly.type
_entity_poly.pdbx_seq_one_letter_code
_entity_poly.pdbx_strand_id
1 'polypeptide(L)'
;PQDFGNERVARKGLERLKWELERYEPYAFSVYNGVTPQMTSVNQPLRMPQDRMKNGELEETAILGGGDPFSPTKPVPPGVLSVLGSIEFPEAVEGRRTQLAKWIASKDNPLTTRTIVNRLWLWHFGQAIAGNPNNFGSTGKKPSHPELLDYLAATLVESGWSFKEMHRLIMTSAAYRRTRLPT
;
A
#
# COMPACT_ATOMS: atom_id res chain seq x y z
N PRO A 1 40.11 33.98 -11.43
CA PRO A 1 39.17 33.16 -12.22
C PRO A 1 39.45 31.65 -12.11
N GLN A 2 40.72 31.23 -12.05
CA GLN A 2 41.10 29.82 -12.00
C GLN A 2 40.81 29.18 -10.64
N ASP A 3 40.96 29.92 -9.56
CA ASP A 3 40.64 29.45 -8.19
C ASP A 3 39.17 29.20 -7.98
N PHE A 4 38.28 29.98 -8.58
CA PHE A 4 36.83 29.78 -8.52
C PHE A 4 36.41 28.49 -9.24
N GLY A 5 37.08 28.15 -10.35
CA GLY A 5 36.83 26.89 -11.05
C GLY A 5 37.23 25.67 -10.21
N ASN A 6 38.41 25.73 -9.59
CA ASN A 6 38.94 24.67 -8.73
C ASN A 6 38.10 24.48 -7.48
N GLU A 7 37.66 25.56 -6.82
CA GLU A 7 36.75 25.51 -5.67
C GLU A 7 35.39 24.85 -6.01
N ARG A 8 34.84 25.19 -7.17
CA ARG A 8 33.59 24.61 -7.64
C ARG A 8 33.71 23.10 -7.89
N VAL A 9 34.80 22.63 -8.47
CA VAL A 9 35.08 21.22 -8.71
C VAL A 9 35.28 20.48 -7.39
N ALA A 10 36.06 21.04 -6.46
CA ALA A 10 36.30 20.47 -5.15
C ALA A 10 35.01 20.36 -4.34
N ARG A 11 34.16 21.38 -4.34
CA ARG A 11 32.85 21.38 -3.65
C ARG A 11 31.94 20.30 -4.19
N LYS A 12 31.80 20.17 -5.51
CA LYS A 12 31.03 19.10 -6.14
C LYS A 12 31.58 17.71 -5.84
N GLY A 13 32.90 17.56 -5.77
CA GLY A 13 33.57 16.33 -5.36
C GLY A 13 33.20 15.92 -3.92
N LEU A 14 33.25 16.89 -3.00
CA LEU A 14 32.86 16.68 -1.59
C LEU A 14 31.37 16.33 -1.44
N GLU A 15 30.47 17.00 -2.16
CA GLU A 15 29.04 16.68 -2.15
C GLU A 15 28.79 15.25 -2.64
N ARG A 16 29.51 14.85 -3.70
CA ARG A 16 29.40 13.49 -4.23
C ARG A 16 29.91 12.44 -3.25
N LEU A 17 31.07 12.67 -2.63
CA LEU A 17 31.62 11.77 -1.62
C LEU A 17 30.73 11.65 -0.39
N LYS A 18 30.14 12.74 0.09
CA LYS A 18 29.15 12.72 1.17
C LYS A 18 27.95 11.86 0.80
N TRP A 19 27.43 12.05 -0.41
CA TRP A 19 26.29 11.26 -0.89
C TRP A 19 26.63 9.76 -1.04
N GLU A 20 27.86 9.43 -1.46
CA GLU A 20 28.30 8.03 -1.51
C GLU A 20 28.50 7.42 -0.11
N LEU A 21 29.01 8.19 0.86
CA LEU A 21 29.12 7.74 2.25
C LEU A 21 27.75 7.50 2.90
N GLU A 22 26.77 8.34 2.62
CA GLU A 22 25.41 8.19 3.11
C GLU A 22 24.75 6.85 2.68
N ARG A 23 25.22 6.22 1.60
CA ARG A 23 24.75 4.91 1.15
C ARG A 23 25.10 3.76 2.11
N TYR A 24 26.15 3.93 2.91
CA TYR A 24 26.64 2.92 3.84
C TYR A 24 26.10 3.10 5.26
N GLU A 25 25.34 4.17 5.50
CA GLU A 25 24.64 4.31 6.75
C GLU A 25 23.50 3.30 6.82
N PRO A 26 23.33 2.54 7.93
CA PRO A 26 22.25 1.59 8.06
C PRO A 26 20.91 2.35 8.18
N TYR A 27 20.14 2.34 7.13
CA TYR A 27 18.78 2.89 7.12
C TYR A 27 17.76 1.80 7.41
N ALA A 28 16.88 2.06 8.37
CA ALA A 28 15.65 1.29 8.48
C ALA A 28 14.68 1.76 7.39
N PHE A 29 14.10 0.82 6.65
CA PHE A 29 13.04 1.15 5.71
C PHE A 29 11.84 1.65 6.50
N SER A 30 11.52 2.93 6.37
CA SER A 30 10.38 3.54 7.04
C SER A 30 9.60 4.42 6.07
N VAL A 31 8.32 4.60 6.37
CA VAL A 31 7.48 5.53 5.61
C VAL A 31 7.67 6.93 6.17
N TYR A 32 8.12 7.83 5.33
CA TYR A 32 8.44 9.20 5.68
C TYR A 32 7.24 10.14 5.40
N ASN A 33 6.89 10.96 6.37
CA ASN A 33 5.96 12.07 6.22
C ASN A 33 6.76 13.37 6.13
N GLY A 34 7.53 13.52 5.05
CA GLY A 34 8.37 14.69 4.88
C GLY A 34 7.59 15.94 4.47
N VAL A 35 8.27 17.06 4.53
CA VAL A 35 7.80 18.32 3.94
C VAL A 35 7.65 18.11 2.44
N THR A 36 6.52 18.50 1.88
CA THR A 36 6.29 18.45 0.43
C THR A 36 7.34 19.31 -0.29
N PRO A 37 8.17 18.72 -1.16
CA PRO A 37 9.16 19.48 -1.86
C PRO A 37 8.49 20.47 -2.82
N GLN A 38 8.77 21.75 -2.66
CA GLN A 38 8.35 22.75 -3.64
C GLN A 38 9.16 22.58 -4.92
N MET A 39 8.54 22.03 -5.94
CA MET A 39 9.16 21.87 -7.25
C MET A 39 8.91 23.11 -8.09
N THR A 40 9.99 23.81 -8.42
CA THR A 40 9.95 24.98 -9.30
C THR A 40 10.21 24.61 -10.77
N SER A 41 10.61 23.37 -11.03
CA SER A 41 10.88 22.86 -12.37
C SER A 41 10.78 21.34 -12.39
N VAL A 42 10.25 20.77 -13.48
CA VAL A 42 10.18 19.32 -13.72
C VAL A 42 11.55 18.63 -13.78
N ASN A 43 12.60 19.39 -14.03
CA ASN A 43 13.99 18.90 -14.07
C ASN A 43 14.71 18.96 -12.72
N GLN A 44 14.04 19.43 -11.68
CA GLN A 44 14.63 19.51 -10.35
C GLN A 44 14.68 18.11 -9.72
N PRO A 45 15.85 17.56 -9.39
CA PRO A 45 15.92 16.27 -8.73
C PRO A 45 15.30 16.35 -7.33
N LEU A 46 14.43 15.41 -7.01
CA LEU A 46 13.90 15.21 -5.66
C LEU A 46 15.06 14.84 -4.74
N ARG A 47 15.34 15.67 -3.76
CA ARG A 47 16.34 15.41 -2.71
C ARG A 47 15.63 15.18 -1.39
N MET A 48 16.13 14.25 -0.60
CA MET A 48 15.66 14.09 0.77
C MET A 48 15.93 15.38 1.55
N PRO A 49 14.99 15.82 2.41
CA PRO A 49 15.21 16.99 3.27
C PRO A 49 16.43 16.78 4.17
N GLN A 50 17.13 17.86 4.50
CA GLN A 50 18.29 17.80 5.39
C GLN A 50 17.94 17.31 6.79
N ASP A 51 16.79 17.72 7.29
CA ASP A 51 16.23 17.23 8.56
C ASP A 51 15.18 16.17 8.29
N ARG A 52 15.61 14.91 8.31
CA ARG A 52 14.77 13.74 8.07
C ARG A 52 13.85 13.39 9.24
N MET A 53 14.12 13.95 10.42
CA MET A 53 13.35 13.69 11.65
C MET A 53 12.31 14.76 11.91
N LYS A 54 12.29 15.84 11.15
CA LYS A 54 11.30 16.89 11.26
C LYS A 54 9.93 16.34 10.88
N ASN A 55 8.93 16.66 11.70
CA ASN A 55 7.53 16.29 11.41
C ASN A 55 7.15 16.77 10.02
N GLY A 56 6.47 15.88 9.28
CA GLY A 56 6.01 16.19 7.94
C GLY A 56 4.88 17.21 7.95
N GLU A 57 4.72 17.88 6.85
CA GLU A 57 3.55 18.71 6.56
C GLU A 57 2.46 17.84 5.95
N LEU A 58 1.21 18.13 6.31
CA LEU A 58 0.08 17.55 5.61
C LEU A 58 -0.05 18.23 4.27
N GLU A 59 0.03 17.43 3.23
CA GLU A 59 -0.34 17.88 1.89
C GLU A 59 -1.84 18.10 1.83
N GLU A 60 -2.27 19.27 1.39
CA GLU A 60 -3.67 19.56 1.18
C GLU A 60 -4.15 18.81 -0.07
N THR A 61 -4.97 17.79 0.14
CA THR A 61 -5.53 16.99 -0.94
C THR A 61 -6.83 17.60 -1.41
N ALA A 62 -6.95 17.81 -2.72
CA ALA A 62 -8.13 18.40 -3.33
C ALA A 62 -8.61 17.60 -4.55
N ILE A 63 -9.87 17.78 -4.92
CA ILE A 63 -10.38 17.32 -6.21
C ILE A 63 -9.73 18.17 -7.30
N LEU A 64 -9.18 17.52 -8.32
CA LEU A 64 -8.52 18.19 -9.43
C LEU A 64 -9.52 18.47 -10.54
N GLY A 65 -9.65 19.73 -10.94
CA GLY A 65 -10.51 20.14 -12.04
C GLY A 65 -10.02 19.53 -13.37
N GLY A 66 -10.84 18.67 -13.99
CA GLY A 66 -10.45 17.97 -15.22
C GLY A 66 -9.25 17.03 -15.08
N GLY A 67 -8.81 16.71 -13.85
CA GLY A 67 -7.62 15.90 -13.59
C GLY A 67 -6.30 16.68 -13.66
N ASP A 68 -6.36 18.01 -13.81
CA ASP A 68 -5.18 18.85 -13.85
C ASP A 68 -4.61 19.10 -12.46
N PRO A 69 -3.34 18.67 -12.17
CA PRO A 69 -2.69 18.89 -10.87
C PRO A 69 -2.58 20.36 -10.47
N PHE A 70 -2.59 21.28 -11.41
CA PHE A 70 -2.50 22.73 -11.17
C PHE A 70 -3.86 23.42 -10.97
N SER A 71 -4.95 22.65 -11.02
CA SER A 71 -6.32 23.16 -10.87
C SER A 71 -7.04 22.49 -9.69
N PRO A 72 -6.52 22.61 -8.43
CA PRO A 72 -7.20 22.09 -7.26
C PRO A 72 -8.51 22.84 -7.03
N THR A 73 -9.59 22.11 -6.73
CA THR A 73 -10.91 22.68 -6.49
C THR A 73 -11.29 22.51 -5.03
N LYS A 74 -12.12 21.54 -4.68
CA LYS A 74 -12.61 21.33 -3.32
C LYS A 74 -11.61 20.47 -2.52
N PRO A 75 -11.18 20.91 -1.33
CA PRO A 75 -10.36 20.06 -0.45
C PRO A 75 -11.11 18.80 -0.03
N VAL A 76 -10.39 17.70 0.06
CA VAL A 76 -10.91 16.38 0.42
C VAL A 76 -10.21 15.89 1.69
N PRO A 77 -10.97 15.63 2.76
CA PRO A 77 -10.41 15.03 3.96
C PRO A 77 -10.04 13.56 3.71
N PRO A 78 -9.12 12.99 4.53
CA PRO A 78 -8.83 11.57 4.46
C PRO A 78 -10.09 10.75 4.77
N GLY A 79 -10.28 9.66 4.04
CA GLY A 79 -11.46 8.82 4.16
C GLY A 79 -11.21 7.40 3.67
N VAL A 80 -12.21 6.56 3.85
CA VAL A 80 -12.30 5.21 3.27
C VAL A 80 -13.50 5.14 2.34
N LEU A 81 -13.69 4.01 1.68
CA LEU A 81 -14.84 3.80 0.79
C LEU A 81 -16.14 3.88 1.60
N SER A 82 -16.96 4.88 1.31
CA SER A 82 -18.22 5.14 2.04
C SER A 82 -19.21 3.96 2.00
N VAL A 83 -19.15 3.13 0.95
CA VAL A 83 -19.97 1.91 0.82
C VAL A 83 -19.62 0.84 1.88
N LEU A 84 -18.42 0.90 2.47
CA LEU A 84 -17.94 0.00 3.51
C LEU A 84 -18.01 0.61 4.92
N GLY A 85 -18.74 1.69 5.08
CA GLY A 85 -18.84 2.44 6.31
C GLY A 85 -17.98 3.70 6.33
N SER A 86 -17.91 4.33 7.48
CA SER A 86 -17.08 5.52 7.71
C SER A 86 -16.17 5.30 8.89
N ILE A 87 -14.98 5.86 8.83
CA ILE A 87 -14.07 5.97 9.97
C ILE A 87 -13.62 7.40 10.10
N GLU A 88 -13.39 7.83 11.33
CA GLU A 88 -12.82 9.14 11.61
C GLU A 88 -11.30 9.06 11.58
N PHE A 89 -10.68 9.95 10.82
CA PHE A 89 -9.24 10.10 10.80
C PHE A 89 -8.84 11.25 11.73
N PRO A 90 -7.68 11.12 12.42
CA PRO A 90 -7.12 12.23 13.18
C PRO A 90 -6.85 13.44 12.25
N GLU A 91 -7.06 14.65 12.76
CA GLU A 91 -6.66 15.88 12.06
C GLU A 91 -5.13 15.93 11.88
N ALA A 92 -4.40 15.50 12.92
CA ALA A 92 -2.95 15.39 12.87
C ALA A 92 -2.46 14.30 11.89
N VAL A 93 -1.21 14.42 11.45
CA VAL A 93 -0.56 13.39 10.60
C VAL A 93 -0.40 12.07 11.35
N GLU A 94 -0.10 12.20 12.65
CA GLU A 94 0.10 11.09 13.55
C GLU A 94 -1.18 10.26 13.68
N GLY A 95 -1.02 8.97 13.58
CA GLY A 95 -2.13 8.02 13.75
C GLY A 95 -2.98 7.75 12.52
N ARG A 96 -2.93 8.54 11.44
CA ARG A 96 -3.72 8.30 10.21
C ARG A 96 -3.45 6.93 9.60
N ARG A 97 -2.18 6.55 9.47
CA ARG A 97 -1.80 5.23 8.96
C ARG A 97 -2.24 4.11 9.89
N THR A 98 -2.11 4.32 11.19
CA THR A 98 -2.58 3.35 12.20
C THR A 98 -4.10 3.17 12.10
N GLN A 99 -4.84 4.26 11.93
CA GLN A 99 -6.29 4.18 11.77
C GLN A 99 -6.71 3.46 10.49
N LEU A 100 -6.03 3.74 9.38
CA LEU A 100 -6.24 3.02 8.13
C LEU A 100 -5.91 1.53 8.27
N ALA A 101 -4.79 1.20 8.93
CA ALA A 101 -4.38 -0.19 9.16
C ALA A 101 -5.41 -0.94 10.02
N LYS A 102 -5.94 -0.32 11.06
CA LYS A 102 -7.02 -0.89 11.89
C LYS A 102 -8.27 -1.15 11.06
N TRP A 103 -8.65 -0.23 10.17
CA TRP A 103 -9.80 -0.43 9.29
C TRP A 103 -9.56 -1.56 8.28
N ILE A 104 -8.39 -1.62 7.66
CA ILE A 104 -8.02 -2.71 6.74
C ILE A 104 -8.10 -4.07 7.44
N ALA A 105 -7.59 -4.16 8.67
CA ALA A 105 -7.57 -5.39 9.46
C ALA A 105 -8.85 -5.64 10.27
N SER A 106 -9.86 -4.79 10.13
CA SER A 106 -11.13 -4.95 10.83
C SER A 106 -11.88 -6.19 10.33
N LYS A 107 -12.48 -6.93 11.25
CA LYS A 107 -13.43 -8.01 10.93
C LYS A 107 -14.67 -7.51 10.16
N ASP A 108 -14.99 -6.23 10.32
CA ASP A 108 -16.14 -5.60 9.67
C ASP A 108 -15.82 -5.14 8.24
N ASN A 109 -14.54 -5.24 7.82
CA ASN A 109 -14.13 -4.98 6.44
C ASN A 109 -14.22 -6.28 5.61
N PRO A 110 -15.26 -6.44 4.81
CA PRO A 110 -15.49 -7.70 4.09
C PRO A 110 -14.53 -7.92 2.93
N LEU A 111 -13.85 -6.88 2.46
CA LEU A 111 -12.99 -6.98 1.27
C LEU A 111 -11.63 -7.58 1.58
N THR A 112 -11.02 -7.21 2.70
CA THR A 112 -9.65 -7.63 3.02
C THR A 112 -9.56 -9.15 3.13
N THR A 113 -10.42 -9.75 3.93
CA THR A 113 -10.41 -11.21 4.16
C THR A 113 -10.72 -11.98 2.89
N ARG A 114 -11.77 -11.59 2.15
CA ARG A 114 -12.14 -12.22 0.87
C ARG A 114 -11.02 -12.11 -0.16
N THR A 115 -10.36 -10.96 -0.25
CA THR A 115 -9.24 -10.76 -1.18
C THR A 115 -8.07 -11.69 -0.85
N ILE A 116 -7.72 -11.81 0.43
CA ILE A 116 -6.61 -12.65 0.89
C ILE A 116 -6.91 -14.12 0.61
N VAL A 117 -8.05 -14.63 1.04
CA VAL A 117 -8.38 -16.07 0.89
C VAL A 117 -8.60 -16.45 -0.57
N ASN A 118 -9.11 -15.54 -1.40
CA ASN A 118 -9.22 -15.75 -2.83
C ASN A 118 -7.85 -15.92 -3.51
N ARG A 119 -6.84 -15.18 -3.05
CA ARG A 119 -5.45 -15.32 -3.53
C ARG A 119 -4.80 -16.59 -2.99
N LEU A 120 -5.01 -16.94 -1.72
CA LEU A 120 -4.54 -18.21 -1.18
C LEU A 120 -5.11 -19.40 -1.96
N TRP A 121 -6.41 -19.35 -2.26
CA TRP A 121 -7.07 -20.36 -3.10
C TRP A 121 -6.47 -20.43 -4.51
N LEU A 122 -6.28 -19.26 -5.14
CA LEU A 122 -5.64 -19.17 -6.46
C LEU A 122 -4.26 -19.85 -6.49
N TRP A 123 -3.45 -19.62 -5.47
CA TRP A 123 -2.10 -20.21 -5.40
C TRP A 123 -2.12 -21.73 -5.21
N HIS A 124 -3.14 -22.27 -4.57
CA HIS A 124 -3.28 -23.72 -4.41
C HIS A 124 -3.89 -24.44 -5.63
N PHE A 125 -4.85 -23.81 -6.29
CA PHE A 125 -5.64 -24.47 -7.35
C PHE A 125 -5.40 -23.91 -8.75
N GLY A 126 -4.64 -22.85 -8.90
CA GLY A 126 -4.40 -22.19 -10.19
C GLY A 126 -5.57 -21.35 -10.70
N GLN A 127 -6.74 -21.40 -10.05
CA GLN A 127 -7.91 -20.61 -10.36
C GLN A 127 -8.49 -20.01 -9.08
N ALA A 128 -8.81 -18.71 -9.13
CA ALA A 128 -9.44 -18.03 -8.01
C ALA A 128 -10.95 -18.35 -7.93
N ILE A 129 -11.53 -18.33 -6.73
CA ILE A 129 -12.98 -18.46 -6.52
C ILE A 129 -13.72 -17.29 -7.18
N ALA A 130 -13.25 -16.05 -6.93
CA ALA A 130 -13.62 -14.87 -7.70
C ALA A 130 -12.59 -14.69 -8.83
N GLY A 131 -12.98 -14.95 -10.06
CA GLY A 131 -12.08 -15.19 -11.19
C GLY A 131 -11.20 -14.02 -11.63
N ASN A 132 -11.42 -12.80 -11.09
CA ASN A 132 -10.51 -11.68 -11.21
C ASN A 132 -10.06 -11.22 -9.82
N PRO A 133 -8.94 -11.75 -9.28
CA PRO A 133 -8.51 -11.50 -7.92
C PRO A 133 -8.10 -10.04 -7.63
N ASN A 134 -7.95 -9.23 -8.66
CA ASN A 134 -7.62 -7.80 -8.55
C ASN A 134 -8.83 -6.89 -8.76
N ASN A 135 -10.02 -7.44 -9.03
CA ASN A 135 -11.22 -6.65 -9.29
C ASN A 135 -12.45 -7.32 -8.65
N PHE A 136 -12.82 -6.83 -7.48
CA PHE A 136 -14.04 -7.20 -6.74
C PHE A 136 -15.21 -6.22 -7.00
N GLY A 137 -15.03 -5.28 -7.92
CA GLY A 137 -16.04 -4.31 -8.29
C GLY A 137 -17.10 -4.87 -9.25
N SER A 138 -18.01 -4.01 -9.68
CA SER A 138 -19.14 -4.37 -10.57
C SER A 138 -18.74 -4.96 -11.90
N THR A 139 -17.53 -4.64 -12.39
CA THR A 139 -16.96 -5.17 -13.64
C THR A 139 -16.13 -6.45 -13.41
N GLY A 140 -15.93 -6.86 -12.16
CA GLY A 140 -15.25 -8.10 -11.81
C GLY A 140 -16.08 -9.34 -12.06
N LYS A 141 -15.43 -10.50 -12.11
CA LYS A 141 -16.12 -11.79 -12.20
C LYS A 141 -16.72 -12.16 -10.85
N LYS A 142 -18.01 -12.51 -10.84
CA LYS A 142 -18.67 -13.04 -9.64
C LYS A 142 -17.96 -14.29 -9.15
N PRO A 143 -17.95 -14.54 -7.83
CA PRO A 143 -17.44 -15.78 -7.26
C PRO A 143 -18.21 -17.00 -7.80
N SER A 144 -17.49 -18.05 -8.18
CA SER A 144 -18.09 -19.33 -8.58
C SER A 144 -18.75 -20.04 -7.40
N HIS A 145 -18.20 -19.86 -6.19
CA HIS A 145 -18.67 -20.45 -4.94
C HIS A 145 -18.63 -19.36 -3.84
N PRO A 146 -19.65 -18.50 -3.77
CA PRO A 146 -19.66 -17.37 -2.82
C PRO A 146 -19.63 -17.83 -1.36
N GLU A 147 -20.38 -18.88 -1.03
CA GLU A 147 -20.42 -19.44 0.33
C GLU A 147 -19.07 -20.00 0.78
N LEU A 148 -18.31 -20.62 -0.13
CA LEU A 148 -16.95 -21.08 0.17
C LEU A 148 -16.02 -19.91 0.41
N LEU A 149 -16.13 -18.86 -0.38
CA LEU A 149 -15.32 -17.65 -0.21
C LEU A 149 -15.60 -17.00 1.15
N ASP A 150 -16.86 -16.93 1.54
CA ASP A 150 -17.28 -16.37 2.83
C ASP A 150 -16.85 -17.25 4.01
N TYR A 151 -16.98 -18.57 3.88
CA TYR A 151 -16.46 -19.51 4.88
C TYR A 151 -14.96 -19.36 5.12
N LEU A 152 -14.17 -19.33 4.04
CA LEU A 152 -12.71 -19.15 4.16
C LEU A 152 -12.36 -17.79 4.76
N ALA A 153 -13.08 -16.73 4.40
CA ALA A 153 -12.88 -15.40 4.95
C ALA A 153 -13.16 -15.34 6.46
N ALA A 154 -14.27 -15.95 6.91
CA ALA A 154 -14.61 -16.04 8.33
C ALA A 154 -13.56 -16.87 9.09
N THR A 155 -13.17 -18.03 8.56
CA THR A 155 -12.17 -18.91 9.17
C THR A 155 -10.82 -18.22 9.32
N LEU A 156 -10.41 -17.37 8.37
CA LEU A 156 -9.18 -16.59 8.49
C LEU A 156 -9.22 -15.66 9.70
N VAL A 157 -10.32 -14.96 9.93
CA VAL A 157 -10.50 -14.10 11.11
C VAL A 157 -10.51 -14.91 12.40
N GLU A 158 -11.29 -15.98 12.45
CA GLU A 158 -11.44 -16.87 13.62
C GLU A 158 -10.13 -17.54 14.02
N SER A 159 -9.26 -17.86 13.05
CA SER A 159 -7.93 -18.41 13.29
C SER A 159 -6.89 -17.36 13.71
N GLY A 160 -7.30 -16.11 13.97
CA GLY A 160 -6.38 -15.01 14.30
C GLY A 160 -5.48 -14.60 13.11
N TRP A 161 -6.00 -14.62 11.89
CA TRP A 161 -5.29 -14.28 10.65
C TRP A 161 -4.13 -15.23 10.33
N SER A 162 -4.24 -16.50 10.74
CA SER A 162 -3.21 -17.51 10.55
C SER A 162 -3.21 -18.08 9.14
N PHE A 163 -2.28 -17.63 8.29
CA PHE A 163 -2.07 -18.20 6.97
C PHE A 163 -1.70 -19.68 7.03
N LYS A 164 -0.96 -20.09 8.07
CA LYS A 164 -0.59 -21.50 8.26
C LYS A 164 -1.82 -22.40 8.43
N GLU A 165 -2.79 -21.97 9.23
CA GLU A 165 -4.05 -22.71 9.40
C GLU A 165 -4.86 -22.73 8.11
N MET A 166 -4.91 -21.63 7.36
CA MET A 166 -5.57 -21.59 6.05
C MET A 166 -4.93 -22.54 5.04
N HIS A 167 -3.59 -22.58 4.96
CA HIS A 167 -2.89 -23.56 4.11
C HIS A 167 -3.23 -24.99 4.54
N ARG A 168 -3.19 -25.29 5.84
CA ARG A 168 -3.55 -26.60 6.37
C ARG A 168 -4.98 -26.98 5.99
N LEU A 169 -5.95 -26.11 6.21
CA LEU A 169 -7.34 -26.32 5.87
C LEU A 169 -7.52 -26.66 4.39
N ILE A 170 -6.92 -25.86 3.50
CA ILE A 170 -7.02 -26.08 2.05
C ILE A 170 -6.37 -27.40 1.65
N MET A 171 -5.13 -27.66 2.07
CA MET A 171 -4.35 -28.82 1.65
C MET A 171 -4.91 -30.14 2.20
N THR A 172 -5.55 -30.14 3.37
CA THR A 172 -6.19 -31.33 3.93
C THR A 172 -7.60 -31.56 3.41
N SER A 173 -8.17 -30.64 2.66
CA SER A 173 -9.50 -30.77 2.07
C SER A 173 -9.60 -31.92 1.05
N ALA A 174 -10.77 -32.49 0.92
CA ALA A 174 -11.04 -33.50 -0.10
C ALA A 174 -10.85 -32.95 -1.52
N ALA A 175 -11.13 -31.67 -1.74
CA ALA A 175 -10.94 -31.01 -3.01
C ALA A 175 -9.46 -31.00 -3.44
N TYR A 176 -8.55 -30.65 -2.51
CA TYR A 176 -7.11 -30.61 -2.81
C TYR A 176 -6.49 -32.01 -2.99
N ARG A 177 -6.99 -33.00 -2.25
CA ARG A 177 -6.49 -34.38 -2.29
C ARG A 177 -7.04 -35.22 -3.45
N ARG A 178 -7.90 -34.66 -4.30
CA ARG A 178 -8.38 -35.34 -5.49
C ARG A 178 -7.24 -35.57 -6.47
N THR A 179 -6.96 -36.82 -6.76
CA THR A 179 -6.06 -37.20 -7.88
C THR A 179 -6.75 -36.91 -9.21
N ARG A 180 -6.08 -36.21 -10.10
CA ARG A 180 -6.49 -36.11 -11.49
C ARG A 180 -6.14 -37.46 -12.15
N LEU A 181 -7.13 -38.25 -12.52
CA LEU A 181 -6.89 -39.40 -13.35
C LEU A 181 -6.31 -38.92 -14.71
N PRO A 182 -5.22 -39.46 -15.18
CA PRO A 182 -4.75 -39.14 -16.52
C PRO A 182 -5.81 -39.55 -17.54
N THR A 183 -6.24 -38.58 -18.35
CA THR A 183 -7.11 -38.80 -19.52
C THR A 183 -6.26 -39.34 -20.67
#